data_e56f67d94c56ee81b5a05ba7e2ad8a1a
#
_entry.id   e56f67d94c56ee81b5a05ba7e2ad8a1a
#
_cell.length_a   1.000
_cell.length_b   1.000
_cell.length_c   1.000
_cell.angle_alpha   90.00
_cell.angle_beta   90.00
_cell.angle_gamma   90.00
#
_symmetry.space_group_name_H-M   'P 1'
#
loop_
_entity.id
_entity.type
_entity.pdbx_description
1 polymer ?
#
loop_
_entity_poly.entity_id
_entity_poly.type
_entity_poly.pdbx_seq_one_letter_code
_entity_poly.pdbx_strand_id
1 'polypeptide(L)'
;MIRRLSGEIVEIFDESIAVRTGAGLCYEALVGTYALPELQALMDAREPVELHTHHYLEGNAASGQSLIPRLVGFLTPAERDFFLRFIKVPGISTRSGIRAMGLPPERIAAAIVARDMGTLTRLQGIGKKKAEQIISHLADELAETGLLAGAQEDARPQAVPASQASEVMAILVGQLGLRTPEAEELIERALSAKGADAQV
;
A
#
# COMPACT_ATOMS: atom_id res chain seq x y z
N MET A 1 -11.53 -14.24 -9.62
CA MET A 1 -10.32 -13.64 -9.01
C MET A 1 -10.75 -12.34 -8.33
N ILE A 2 -10.42 -12.18 -7.05
CA ILE A 2 -10.78 -10.99 -6.26
C ILE A 2 -9.61 -10.00 -6.33
N ARG A 3 -9.84 -8.79 -6.83
CA ARG A 3 -8.80 -7.75 -7.00
C ARG A 3 -8.89 -6.61 -5.99
N ARG A 4 -10.08 -6.39 -5.45
CA ARG A 4 -10.36 -5.42 -4.40
C ARG A 4 -11.30 -6.03 -3.38
N LEU A 5 -11.14 -5.63 -2.14
CA LEU A 5 -12.03 -5.98 -1.04
C LEU A 5 -12.29 -4.72 -0.25
N SER A 6 -13.55 -4.27 -0.24
CA SER A 6 -13.96 -3.09 0.51
C SER A 6 -14.99 -3.49 1.55
N GLY A 7 -14.88 -2.94 2.75
CA GLY A 7 -15.80 -3.23 3.83
C GLY A 7 -15.31 -2.76 5.18
N GLU A 8 -15.96 -3.23 6.23
CA GLU A 8 -15.64 -2.93 7.62
C GLU A 8 -14.70 -4.01 8.19
N ILE A 9 -13.63 -3.61 8.87
CA ILE A 9 -12.76 -4.53 9.58
C ILE A 9 -13.49 -5.00 10.83
N VAL A 10 -13.72 -6.32 10.94
CA VAL A 10 -14.44 -6.92 12.08
C VAL A 10 -13.50 -7.59 13.07
N GLU A 11 -12.31 -7.99 12.64
CA GLU A 11 -11.31 -8.63 13.48
C GLU A 11 -9.90 -8.47 12.89
N ILE A 12 -8.91 -8.34 13.76
CA ILE A 12 -7.49 -8.26 13.39
C ILE A 12 -6.74 -9.37 14.12
N PHE A 13 -5.94 -10.13 13.36
CA PHE A 13 -5.07 -11.20 13.82
C PHE A 13 -3.60 -10.82 13.64
N ASP A 14 -2.67 -11.68 14.03
CA ASP A 14 -1.23 -11.42 13.93
C ASP A 14 -0.73 -11.18 12.50
N GLU A 15 -1.30 -11.89 11.50
CA GLU A 15 -0.87 -11.87 10.10
C GLU A 15 -2.05 -11.67 9.13
N SER A 16 -3.28 -11.43 9.62
CA SER A 16 -4.48 -11.28 8.80
C SER A 16 -5.53 -10.38 9.41
N ILE A 17 -6.50 -9.98 8.60
CA ILE A 17 -7.70 -9.28 9.05
C ILE A 17 -8.95 -9.92 8.45
N ALA A 18 -10.07 -9.82 9.16
CA ALA A 18 -11.38 -10.17 8.65
C ALA A 18 -12.15 -8.91 8.23
N VAL A 19 -12.58 -8.86 6.97
CA VAL A 19 -13.32 -7.73 6.40
C VAL A 19 -14.73 -8.17 6.03
N ARG A 20 -15.73 -7.50 6.59
CA ARG A 20 -17.15 -7.68 6.26
C ARG A 20 -17.55 -6.74 5.14
N THR A 21 -17.98 -7.31 4.02
CA THR A 21 -18.47 -6.54 2.86
C THR A 21 -19.91 -6.07 3.08
N GLY A 22 -20.34 -5.09 2.28
CA GLY A 22 -21.73 -4.62 2.29
C GLY A 22 -22.77 -5.71 1.97
N ALA A 23 -22.37 -6.82 1.33
CA ALA A 23 -23.22 -7.99 1.09
C ALA A 23 -23.31 -8.95 2.30
N GLY A 24 -22.66 -8.63 3.44
CA GLY A 24 -22.67 -9.43 4.65
C GLY A 24 -21.67 -10.60 4.65
N LEU A 25 -20.89 -10.78 3.59
CA LEU A 25 -19.84 -11.78 3.53
C LEU A 25 -18.62 -11.29 4.27
N CYS A 26 -17.95 -12.19 5.01
CA CYS A 26 -16.71 -11.90 5.70
C CYS A 26 -15.55 -12.64 5.02
N TYR A 27 -14.50 -11.90 4.68
CA TYR A 27 -13.31 -12.43 4.03
C TYR A 27 -12.10 -12.24 4.93
N GLU A 28 -11.31 -13.29 5.10
CA GLU A 28 -9.98 -13.20 5.71
C GLU A 28 -8.95 -12.83 4.64
N ALA A 29 -8.16 -11.79 4.90
CA ALA A 29 -7.05 -11.37 4.05
C ALA A 29 -5.76 -11.35 4.87
N LEU A 30 -4.71 -12.02 4.38
CA LEU A 30 -3.36 -11.91 4.93
C LEU A 30 -2.84 -10.50 4.66
N VAL A 31 -2.18 -9.90 5.64
CA VAL A 31 -1.59 -8.55 5.52
C VAL A 31 -0.16 -8.54 6.05
N GLY A 32 0.66 -7.65 5.53
CA GLY A 32 1.98 -7.41 6.11
C GLY A 32 1.85 -6.75 7.48
N THR A 33 2.70 -7.14 8.41
CA THR A 33 2.63 -6.61 9.78
C THR A 33 2.89 -5.10 9.86
N TYR A 34 3.52 -4.51 8.84
CA TYR A 34 3.68 -3.04 8.71
C TYR A 34 2.34 -2.29 8.64
N ALA A 35 1.30 -2.93 8.08
CA ALA A 35 -0.01 -2.31 7.87
C ALA A 35 -0.92 -2.40 9.11
N LEU A 36 -0.62 -3.29 10.07
CA LEU A 36 -1.49 -3.54 11.23
C LEU A 36 -1.81 -2.28 12.06
N PRO A 37 -0.87 -1.35 12.33
CA PRO A 37 -1.19 -0.14 13.08
C PRO A 37 -2.23 0.75 12.39
N GLU A 38 -2.16 0.87 11.06
CA GLU A 38 -3.11 1.65 10.28
C GLU A 38 -4.47 0.96 10.20
N LEU A 39 -4.48 -0.35 9.97
CA LEU A 39 -5.71 -1.15 9.96
C LEU A 39 -6.40 -1.14 11.32
N GLN A 40 -5.65 -1.14 12.43
CA GLN A 40 -6.19 -0.98 13.77
C GLN A 40 -6.84 0.39 13.95
N ALA A 41 -6.21 1.47 13.49
CA ALA A 41 -6.77 2.81 13.56
C ALA A 41 -8.08 2.94 12.77
N LEU A 42 -8.16 2.33 11.56
CA LEU A 42 -9.39 2.29 10.77
C LEU A 42 -10.50 1.52 11.49
N MET A 43 -10.17 0.37 12.10
CA MET A 43 -11.13 -0.43 12.86
C MET A 43 -11.67 0.35 14.07
N ASP A 44 -10.80 1.02 14.83
CA ASP A 44 -11.17 1.80 16.01
C ASP A 44 -12.05 3.00 15.64
N ALA A 45 -11.76 3.65 14.50
CA ALA A 45 -12.55 4.73 13.94
C ALA A 45 -13.86 4.27 13.26
N ARG A 46 -14.05 2.96 13.08
CA ARG A 46 -15.14 2.37 12.29
C ARG A 46 -15.19 2.84 10.84
N GLU A 47 -14.04 3.21 10.32
CA GLU A 47 -13.90 3.60 8.93
C GLU A 47 -13.79 2.36 8.02
N PRO A 48 -14.40 2.39 6.82
CA PRO A 48 -14.28 1.30 5.88
C PRO A 48 -12.85 1.21 5.34
N VAL A 49 -12.37 -0.02 5.16
CA VAL A 49 -11.11 -0.30 4.48
C VAL A 49 -11.33 -0.65 3.02
N GLU A 50 -10.45 -0.21 2.13
CA GLU A 50 -10.31 -0.75 0.78
C GLU A 50 -8.94 -1.41 0.66
N LEU A 51 -8.92 -2.72 0.37
CA LEU A 51 -7.72 -3.49 0.13
C LEU A 51 -7.57 -3.82 -1.36
N HIS A 52 -6.38 -3.60 -1.88
CA HIS A 52 -5.94 -4.13 -3.18
C HIS A 52 -5.44 -5.55 -2.98
N THR A 53 -6.08 -6.55 -3.60
CA THR A 53 -5.86 -7.94 -3.24
C THR A 53 -5.10 -8.74 -4.28
N HIS A 54 -4.35 -9.73 -3.79
CA HIS A 54 -3.81 -10.84 -4.56
C HIS A 54 -4.49 -12.13 -4.11
N HIS A 55 -5.29 -12.72 -5.01
CA HIS A 55 -5.98 -13.98 -4.78
C HIS A 55 -5.13 -15.12 -5.32
N TYR A 56 -4.77 -16.08 -4.48
CA TYR A 56 -3.99 -17.25 -4.87
C TYR A 56 -4.56 -18.53 -4.24
N LEU A 57 -4.10 -19.67 -4.74
CA LEU A 57 -4.42 -20.97 -4.18
C LEU A 57 -3.22 -21.48 -3.40
N GLU A 58 -3.41 -21.67 -2.09
CA GLU A 58 -2.39 -22.24 -1.21
C GLU A 58 -2.55 -23.78 -1.19
N GLY A 59 -1.44 -24.49 -1.33
CA GLY A 59 -1.40 -25.95 -1.32
C GLY A 59 -0.61 -26.50 -2.50
N ASN A 60 -0.47 -27.81 -2.53
CA ASN A 60 0.23 -28.52 -3.60
C ASN A 60 -0.63 -29.69 -4.10
N ALA A 61 -1.29 -29.48 -5.25
CA ALA A 61 -2.13 -30.50 -5.87
C ALA A 61 -1.34 -31.78 -6.24
N ALA A 62 -0.05 -31.65 -6.56
CA ALA A 62 0.81 -32.79 -6.89
C ALA A 62 1.09 -33.71 -5.69
N SER A 63 0.99 -33.22 -4.46
CA SER A 63 1.12 -34.00 -3.23
C SER A 63 -0.21 -34.45 -2.63
N GLY A 64 -1.32 -34.30 -3.37
CA GLY A 64 -2.68 -34.66 -2.89
C GLY A 64 -3.26 -33.70 -1.86
N GLN A 65 -2.64 -32.54 -1.63
CA GLN A 65 -3.18 -31.52 -0.72
C GLN A 65 -4.29 -30.74 -1.41
N SER A 66 -5.36 -30.42 -0.67
CA SER A 66 -6.42 -29.53 -1.15
C SER A 66 -5.87 -28.13 -1.39
N LEU A 67 -6.29 -27.54 -2.50
CA LEU A 67 -6.00 -26.13 -2.80
C LEU A 67 -6.98 -25.24 -2.04
N ILE A 68 -6.46 -24.37 -1.19
CA ILE A 68 -7.24 -23.45 -0.37
C ILE A 68 -7.13 -22.05 -0.95
N PRO A 69 -8.24 -21.39 -1.34
CA PRO A 69 -8.20 -20.01 -1.79
C PRO A 69 -7.79 -19.08 -0.64
N ARG A 70 -6.84 -18.19 -0.92
CA ARG A 70 -6.32 -17.20 0.02
C ARG A 70 -6.29 -15.82 -0.61
N LEU A 71 -6.47 -14.80 0.20
CA LEU A 71 -6.30 -13.40 -0.16
C LEU A 71 -5.11 -12.80 0.58
N VAL A 72 -4.35 -11.98 -0.12
CA VAL A 72 -3.37 -11.07 0.46
C VAL A 72 -3.87 -9.66 0.18
N GLY A 73 -3.92 -8.80 1.20
CA GLY A 73 -4.40 -7.42 1.11
C GLY A 73 -3.27 -6.41 1.27
N PHE A 74 -3.39 -5.32 0.52
CA PHE A 74 -2.48 -4.17 0.52
C PHE A 74 -3.30 -2.89 0.56
N LEU A 75 -2.78 -1.85 1.19
CA LEU A 75 -3.46 -0.56 1.32
C LEU A 75 -3.45 0.23 0.00
N THR A 76 -2.43 0.02 -0.84
CA THR A 76 -2.29 0.72 -2.11
C THR A 76 -2.06 -0.24 -3.30
N PRO A 77 -2.38 0.20 -4.54
CA PRO A 77 -2.03 -0.56 -5.75
C PRO A 77 -0.51 -0.77 -5.89
N ALA A 78 0.29 0.24 -5.54
CA ALA A 78 1.75 0.20 -5.66
C ALA A 78 2.37 -0.87 -4.74
N GLU A 79 1.89 -0.98 -3.50
CA GLU A 79 2.31 -2.02 -2.57
C GLU A 79 2.01 -3.43 -3.11
N ARG A 80 0.80 -3.60 -3.66
CA ARG A 80 0.40 -4.87 -4.29
C ARG A 80 1.30 -5.20 -5.49
N ASP A 81 1.59 -4.24 -6.34
CA ASP A 81 2.38 -4.44 -7.54
C ASP A 81 3.85 -4.71 -7.20
N PHE A 82 4.39 -4.07 -6.18
CA PHE A 82 5.69 -4.42 -5.59
C PHE A 82 5.69 -5.87 -5.09
N PHE A 83 4.70 -6.25 -4.30
CA PHE A 83 4.59 -7.61 -3.76
C PHE A 83 4.55 -8.66 -4.86
N LEU A 84 3.81 -8.42 -5.94
CA LEU A 84 3.74 -9.34 -7.07
C LEU A 84 5.09 -9.52 -7.79
N ARG A 85 5.95 -8.51 -7.79
CA ARG A 85 7.34 -8.62 -8.27
C ARG A 85 8.21 -9.36 -7.26
N PHE A 86 8.04 -9.05 -5.98
CA PHE A 86 8.80 -9.66 -4.89
C PHE A 86 8.65 -11.18 -4.83
N ILE A 87 7.43 -11.69 -5.02
CA ILE A 87 7.17 -13.16 -5.02
C ILE A 87 7.59 -13.86 -6.32
N LYS A 88 8.02 -13.15 -7.36
CA LYS A 88 8.63 -13.75 -8.56
C LYS A 88 10.09 -14.14 -8.33
N VAL A 89 10.73 -13.63 -7.29
CA VAL A 89 12.11 -13.98 -6.94
C VAL A 89 12.16 -15.47 -6.55
N PRO A 90 13.05 -16.27 -7.15
CA PRO A 90 13.17 -17.68 -6.82
C PRO A 90 13.34 -17.93 -5.32
N GLY A 91 12.57 -18.89 -4.79
CA GLY A 91 12.59 -19.25 -3.37
C GLY A 91 11.75 -18.35 -2.45
N ILE A 92 10.98 -17.40 -3.02
CA ILE A 92 9.99 -16.61 -2.27
C ILE A 92 8.59 -17.06 -2.70
N SER A 93 7.89 -17.76 -1.83
CA SER A 93 6.45 -18.08 -2.00
C SER A 93 5.58 -16.91 -1.55
N THR A 94 4.31 -16.88 -1.96
CA THR A 94 3.34 -15.87 -1.50
C THR A 94 3.32 -15.78 0.04
N ARG A 95 3.28 -16.93 0.74
CA ARG A 95 3.27 -16.94 2.21
C ARG A 95 4.57 -16.42 2.83
N SER A 96 5.72 -16.80 2.30
CA SER A 96 7.00 -16.27 2.78
C SER A 96 7.19 -14.79 2.42
N GLY A 97 6.65 -14.37 1.28
CA GLY A 97 6.67 -12.99 0.85
C GLY A 97 5.89 -12.07 1.78
N ILE A 98 4.65 -12.44 2.14
CA ILE A 98 3.85 -11.59 3.04
C ILE A 98 4.46 -11.52 4.45
N ARG A 99 5.04 -12.60 4.96
CA ARG A 99 5.77 -12.59 6.24
C ARG A 99 7.00 -11.69 6.21
N ALA A 100 7.66 -11.57 5.08
CA ALA A 100 8.79 -10.66 4.92
C ALA A 100 8.35 -9.17 4.92
N MET A 101 7.04 -8.85 4.73
CA MET A 101 6.48 -7.50 4.79
C MET A 101 6.33 -7.01 6.25
N GLY A 102 7.42 -7.03 7.01
CA GLY A 102 7.51 -6.40 8.33
C GLY A 102 7.84 -4.92 8.27
N LEU A 103 8.25 -4.43 7.10
CA LEU A 103 8.48 -3.02 6.78
C LEU A 103 7.57 -2.62 5.62
N PRO A 104 7.24 -1.32 5.50
CA PRO A 104 6.52 -0.80 4.33
C PRO A 104 7.23 -1.19 3.03
N PRO A 105 6.50 -1.62 1.98
CA PRO A 105 7.06 -1.99 0.69
C PRO A 105 8.03 -0.97 0.08
N GLU A 106 7.79 0.33 0.30
CA GLU A 106 8.66 1.42 -0.14
C GLU A 106 10.05 1.33 0.51
N ARG A 107 10.09 1.01 1.81
CA ARG A 107 11.35 0.84 2.54
C ARG A 107 12.11 -0.40 2.09
N ILE A 108 11.39 -1.48 1.79
CA ILE A 108 11.99 -2.71 1.25
C ILE A 108 12.54 -2.43 -0.15
N ALA A 109 11.79 -1.76 -1.01
CA ALA A 109 12.24 -1.39 -2.36
C ALA A 109 13.47 -0.46 -2.32
N ALA A 110 13.46 0.55 -1.46
CA ALA A 110 14.61 1.42 -1.26
C ALA A 110 15.86 0.64 -0.81
N ALA A 111 15.70 -0.31 0.12
CA ALA A 111 16.78 -1.18 0.55
C ALA A 111 17.32 -2.09 -0.57
N ILE A 112 16.44 -2.58 -1.45
CA ILE A 112 16.83 -3.38 -2.62
C ILE A 112 17.65 -2.54 -3.60
N VAL A 113 17.18 -1.35 -3.96
CA VAL A 113 17.86 -0.42 -4.87
C VAL A 113 19.22 0.02 -4.29
N ALA A 114 19.26 0.32 -2.99
CA ALA A 114 20.49 0.66 -2.27
C ALA A 114 21.41 -0.54 -2.01
N ARG A 115 20.97 -1.77 -2.37
CA ARG A 115 21.69 -3.03 -2.10
C ARG A 115 22.04 -3.21 -0.60
N ASP A 116 21.14 -2.73 0.28
CA ASP A 116 21.29 -2.80 1.73
C ASP A 116 20.98 -4.20 2.26
N MET A 117 22.03 -5.04 2.30
CA MET A 117 21.97 -6.39 2.85
C MET A 117 21.54 -6.42 4.33
N GLY A 118 21.92 -5.37 5.10
CA GLY A 118 21.63 -5.28 6.53
C GLY A 118 20.11 -5.20 6.78
N THR A 119 19.42 -4.33 6.08
CA THR A 119 17.96 -4.19 6.16
C THR A 119 17.26 -5.43 5.64
N LEU A 120 17.66 -5.97 4.48
CA LEU A 120 16.99 -7.11 3.87
C LEU A 120 17.09 -8.40 4.71
N THR A 121 18.23 -8.64 5.37
CA THR A 121 18.41 -9.83 6.21
C THR A 121 17.65 -9.77 7.55
N ARG A 122 17.11 -8.59 7.93
CA ARG A 122 16.22 -8.45 9.10
C ARG A 122 14.77 -8.83 8.79
N LEU A 123 14.40 -8.92 7.49
CA LEU A 123 13.06 -9.34 7.10
C LEU A 123 12.85 -10.80 7.46
N GLN A 124 11.66 -11.12 7.97
CA GLN A 124 11.34 -12.47 8.43
C GLN A 124 11.47 -13.50 7.29
N GLY A 125 12.27 -14.52 7.52
CA GLY A 125 12.50 -15.59 6.55
C GLY A 125 13.44 -15.24 5.39
N ILE A 126 14.08 -14.07 5.42
CA ILE A 126 15.07 -13.63 4.43
C ILE A 126 16.48 -13.72 5.05
N GLY A 127 17.20 -14.77 4.69
CA GLY A 127 18.61 -14.91 5.03
C GLY A 127 19.50 -14.30 3.94
N LYS A 128 20.82 -14.28 4.17
CA LYS A 128 21.83 -13.68 3.30
C LYS A 128 21.69 -14.10 1.82
N LYS A 129 21.56 -15.40 1.55
CA LYS A 129 21.42 -15.93 0.17
C LYS A 129 20.15 -15.43 -0.51
N LYS A 130 19.02 -15.36 0.20
CA LYS A 130 17.77 -14.81 -0.37
C LYS A 130 17.87 -13.30 -0.59
N ALA A 131 18.49 -12.56 0.31
CA ALA A 131 18.73 -11.12 0.14
C ALA A 131 19.57 -10.83 -1.11
N GLU A 132 20.64 -11.59 -1.34
CA GLU A 132 21.44 -11.49 -2.56
C GLU A 132 20.61 -11.78 -3.83
N GLN A 133 19.75 -12.80 -3.79
CA GLN A 133 18.84 -13.14 -4.89
C GLN A 133 17.82 -12.03 -5.15
N ILE A 134 17.23 -11.46 -4.09
CA ILE A 134 16.27 -10.35 -4.19
C ILE A 134 16.93 -9.15 -4.89
N ILE A 135 18.11 -8.74 -4.44
CA ILE A 135 18.86 -7.64 -5.04
C ILE A 135 19.17 -7.92 -6.51
N SER A 136 19.68 -9.11 -6.82
CA SER A 136 20.04 -9.49 -8.18
C SER A 136 18.86 -9.49 -9.16
N HIS A 137 17.63 -9.79 -8.68
CA HIS A 137 16.44 -9.87 -9.54
C HIS A 137 15.67 -8.56 -9.62
N LEU A 138 15.71 -7.72 -8.60
CA LEU A 138 14.79 -6.59 -8.51
C LEU A 138 15.46 -5.22 -8.49
N ALA A 139 16.77 -5.11 -8.17
CA ALA A 139 17.38 -3.80 -7.97
C ALA A 139 17.30 -2.91 -9.22
N ASP A 140 17.64 -3.45 -10.38
CA ASP A 140 17.65 -2.69 -11.63
C ASP A 140 16.23 -2.37 -12.09
N GLU A 141 15.28 -3.32 -12.01
CA GLU A 141 13.87 -3.13 -12.37
C GLU A 141 13.20 -2.06 -11.50
N LEU A 142 13.46 -2.05 -10.19
CA LEU A 142 12.89 -1.07 -9.26
C LEU A 142 13.51 0.31 -9.43
N ALA A 143 14.81 0.40 -9.77
CA ALA A 143 15.47 1.65 -10.06
C ALA A 143 14.91 2.33 -11.32
N GLU A 144 14.61 1.54 -12.37
CA GLU A 144 14.05 2.04 -13.62
C GLU A 144 12.57 2.44 -13.50
N THR A 145 11.77 1.65 -12.79
CA THR A 145 10.31 1.87 -12.73
C THR A 145 9.89 2.93 -11.74
N GLY A 146 10.74 3.30 -10.77
CA GLY A 146 10.35 4.23 -9.70
C GLY A 146 9.06 3.81 -8.97
N LEU A 147 8.75 2.50 -8.96
CA LEU A 147 7.42 1.94 -8.66
C LEU A 147 6.82 2.42 -7.33
N LEU A 148 7.66 2.87 -6.41
CA LEU A 148 7.23 3.36 -5.10
C LEU A 148 7.58 4.83 -4.85
N ALA A 149 8.28 5.49 -5.79
CA ALA A 149 8.55 6.92 -5.70
C ALA A 149 7.29 7.78 -5.96
N GLY A 150 6.30 7.22 -6.69
CA GLY A 150 5.00 7.86 -6.95
C GLY A 150 3.88 7.48 -5.97
N ALA A 151 4.10 6.55 -5.05
CA ALA A 151 3.05 6.10 -4.11
C ALA A 151 2.71 7.14 -3.03
N GLN A 152 3.42 8.25 -2.96
CA GLN A 152 3.07 9.40 -2.12
C GLN A 152 1.97 10.30 -2.73
N GLU A 153 1.66 10.15 -4.02
CA GLU A 153 0.67 11.02 -4.67
C GLU A 153 -0.76 10.48 -4.68
N ASP A 154 -0.99 9.15 -4.52
CA ASP A 154 -2.33 8.55 -4.64
C ASP A 154 -2.97 8.08 -3.31
N ALA A 155 -2.33 8.29 -2.19
CA ALA A 155 -2.83 7.84 -0.90
C ALA A 155 -3.28 9.02 -0.02
N ARG A 156 -4.59 9.22 0.05
CA ARG A 156 -5.43 10.00 0.99
C ARG A 156 -5.82 11.42 0.57
N PRO A 157 -7.04 11.84 0.91
CA PRO A 157 -7.32 13.25 1.11
C PRO A 157 -6.61 13.71 2.40
N GLN A 158 -5.29 13.92 2.32
CA GLN A 158 -4.58 14.62 3.37
C GLN A 158 -4.99 16.09 3.35
N ALA A 159 -5.14 16.69 4.53
CA ALA A 159 -5.18 18.13 4.67
C ALA A 159 -4.06 18.73 3.80
N VAL A 160 -4.44 19.63 2.90
CA VAL A 160 -3.58 20.24 1.86
C VAL A 160 -2.26 20.70 2.50
N PRO A 161 -1.08 20.06 2.18
CA PRO A 161 0.19 20.59 2.68
C PRO A 161 0.43 21.97 2.08
N ALA A 162 1.09 22.85 2.80
CA ALA A 162 1.42 24.21 2.35
C ALA A 162 2.14 24.28 0.98
N SER A 163 2.74 23.15 0.52
CA SER A 163 3.35 22.99 -0.80
C SER A 163 2.33 22.94 -1.95
N GLN A 164 1.12 22.40 -1.75
CA GLN A 164 0.08 22.34 -2.78
C GLN A 164 -0.60 23.71 -2.97
N ALA A 165 -0.76 24.49 -1.91
CA ALA A 165 -1.24 25.87 -2.04
C ALA A 165 -0.30 26.71 -2.92
N SER A 166 1.01 26.48 -2.81
CA SER A 166 2.02 27.16 -3.65
C SER A 166 1.97 26.73 -5.12
N GLU A 167 1.67 25.47 -5.40
CA GLU A 167 1.58 24.94 -6.76
C GLU A 167 0.27 25.38 -7.45
N VAL A 168 -0.85 25.36 -6.75
CA VAL A 168 -2.13 25.92 -7.20
C VAL A 168 -1.99 27.42 -7.44
N MET A 169 -1.28 28.15 -6.57
CA MET A 169 -0.96 29.55 -6.75
C MET A 169 -0.20 29.81 -8.05
N ALA A 170 0.83 29.00 -8.34
CA ALA A 170 1.62 29.11 -9.55
C ALA A 170 0.79 28.87 -10.82
N ILE A 171 -0.16 27.94 -10.79
CA ILE A 171 -1.09 27.66 -11.90
C ILE A 171 -2.09 28.79 -12.08
N LEU A 172 -2.69 29.30 -11.01
CA LEU A 172 -3.66 30.39 -11.06
C LEU A 172 -3.04 31.70 -11.59
N VAL A 173 -1.83 32.01 -11.16
CA VAL A 173 -1.11 33.21 -11.60
C VAL A 173 -0.50 32.99 -13.00
N GLY A 174 0.15 31.84 -13.26
CA GLY A 174 0.90 31.60 -14.50
C GLY A 174 0.06 31.22 -15.71
N GLN A 175 -1.00 30.44 -15.53
CA GLN A 175 -1.83 29.95 -16.64
C GLN A 175 -3.15 30.70 -16.80
N LEU A 176 -3.76 31.13 -15.70
CA LEU A 176 -5.04 31.87 -15.73
C LEU A 176 -4.86 33.39 -15.64
N GLY A 177 -3.64 33.90 -15.45
CA GLY A 177 -3.32 35.31 -15.43
C GLY A 177 -3.94 36.11 -14.30
N LEU A 178 -4.33 35.41 -13.18
CA LEU A 178 -4.87 36.06 -12.00
C LEU A 178 -3.76 36.80 -11.24
N ARG A 179 -4.12 37.91 -10.58
CA ARG A 179 -3.19 38.58 -9.68
C ARG A 179 -3.03 37.81 -8.38
N THR A 180 -1.85 37.86 -7.80
CA THR A 180 -1.52 37.13 -6.58
C THR A 180 -2.57 37.24 -5.47
N PRO A 181 -3.11 38.43 -5.13
CA PRO A 181 -4.13 38.55 -4.08
C PRO A 181 -5.47 37.91 -4.47
N GLU A 182 -5.83 37.89 -5.75
CA GLU A 182 -7.06 37.23 -6.25
C GLU A 182 -6.94 35.70 -6.20
N ALA A 183 -5.75 35.18 -6.44
CA ALA A 183 -5.45 33.77 -6.33
C ALA A 183 -5.44 33.28 -4.88
N GLU A 184 -4.93 34.09 -3.94
CA GLU A 184 -4.97 33.82 -2.49
C GLU A 184 -6.41 33.75 -1.97
N GLU A 185 -7.26 34.69 -2.34
CA GLU A 185 -8.66 34.76 -1.92
C GLU A 185 -9.46 33.55 -2.45
N LEU A 186 -9.17 33.10 -3.68
CA LEU A 186 -9.79 31.89 -4.26
C LEU A 186 -9.37 30.61 -3.53
N ILE A 187 -8.12 30.49 -3.15
CA ILE A 187 -7.60 29.35 -2.39
C ILE A 187 -8.22 29.31 -1.00
N GLU A 188 -8.27 30.44 -0.27
CA GLU A 188 -8.91 30.52 1.04
C GLU A 188 -10.40 30.18 0.98
N ARG A 189 -11.10 30.66 -0.04
CA ARG A 189 -12.51 30.37 -0.25
C ARG A 189 -12.79 28.90 -0.55
N ALA A 190 -11.94 28.27 -1.36
CA ALA A 190 -12.02 26.84 -1.67
C ALA A 190 -11.76 25.96 -0.43
N LEU A 191 -10.79 26.33 0.40
CA LEU A 191 -10.47 25.64 1.65
C LEU A 191 -11.59 25.80 2.69
N SER A 192 -12.20 26.98 2.78
CA SER A 192 -13.33 27.26 3.68
C SER A 192 -14.62 26.53 3.27
N ALA A 193 -14.90 26.42 1.96
CA ALA A 193 -16.05 25.69 1.44
C ALA A 193 -15.96 24.18 1.71
N LYS A 194 -14.74 23.61 1.63
CA LYS A 194 -14.52 22.19 1.88
C LYS A 194 -14.61 21.82 3.37
N GLY A 195 -14.34 22.77 4.26
CA GLY A 195 -14.53 22.61 5.72
C GLY A 195 -16.00 22.66 6.17
N ALA A 196 -16.88 23.26 5.37
CA ALA A 196 -18.32 23.37 5.68
C ALA A 196 -19.11 22.12 5.26
N ASP A 197 -18.68 21.39 4.21
CA ASP A 197 -19.33 20.14 3.76
C ASP A 197 -18.95 18.90 4.59
N ALA A 198 -18.00 19.03 5.51
CA ALA A 198 -17.59 17.95 6.42
C ALA A 198 -18.37 17.93 7.76
N GLN A 199 -19.39 18.77 7.93
CA GLN A 199 -20.18 18.88 9.16
C GLN A 199 -21.70 18.66 8.96
N VAL A 200 -22.12 17.93 7.92
CA VAL A 200 -23.54 17.54 7.76
C VAL A 200 -23.65 16.02 7.71
#